data_ca1cac0235083d4b300f360be66aea1d
#
_entry.id   ca1cac0235083d4b300f360be66aea1d
#
_cell.length_a   1.000
_cell.length_b   1.000
_cell.length_c   1.000
_cell.angle_alpha   90.00
_cell.angle_beta   90.00
_cell.angle_gamma   90.00
#
_symmetry.space_group_name_H-M   'P 1'
#
loop_
_entity.id
_entity.type
_entity.pdbx_description
1 polymer ?
#
loop_
_entity_poly.entity_id
_entity_poly.type
_entity_poly.pdbx_seq_one_letter_code
_entity_poly.pdbx_strand_id
1 'polypeptide(L)'
;MSRWLRRFIAGAAVLCVLAMASAATVSCRRATPEKPAVSQAVGAEEKSATTPVRDVMKSTLAGSWYVADPNALRAEIAGYFKEAQADARDDVIGLILPHAGYAYSGRTAACAVKSLGRSYTRVVIIGPTHYLPMEDMFSVLRATHYQSPLGEVPLDVEFVRQLLKYPIFQDVPAAHEQEHSVQIEVPLLQYKLGSFKLVPIVAGQCSYETIAHAGKILASLIDKDTLVVASSDFTHYGPRYGYVPFTKDIPASLKQLDMDAFAIISNKDPRSLLEYRKKTGVTICGYVPISVLLAMLPGGAQAQLVKYTTSGEQTNDYSNSVSYVAAAFHGAWQPSGPLAAQTSKGMLSQEDKKVLLSLARKTIQYALDKQRVPEPEDLGITCSEAVKVPRAAFVTLKKQGQLRGCIGDIFPQRPLYKSVITNAIYAAFADRRFTPLQKDEYDRIKIEISALTPPSPVASPQAIRIGTDGMVMKKGGRSAVFLPQVAPEQGWDLETTLANLSMKAGLAPDAWKDGASFLVFQAEVFGEQE
;
A
#
# COMPACT_ATOMS: atom_id res chain seq x y z
N MET A 1 -16.54 -2.88 30.25
CA MET A 1 -15.41 -3.09 29.36
C MET A 1 -14.10 -3.03 30.16
N SER A 2 -13.33 -4.10 30.22
CA SER A 2 -12.09 -4.19 31.02
C SER A 2 -11.01 -3.19 30.54
N ARG A 3 -10.09 -2.79 31.46
CA ARG A 3 -9.02 -1.81 31.14
C ARG A 3 -8.11 -2.29 29.99
N TRP A 4 -7.88 -3.58 29.84
CA TRP A 4 -7.06 -4.16 28.79
C TRP A 4 -7.71 -4.01 27.41
N LEU A 5 -9.04 -4.24 27.31
CA LEU A 5 -9.79 -4.13 26.06
C LEU A 5 -9.86 -2.68 25.57
N ARG A 6 -9.98 -1.69 26.48
CA ARG A 6 -9.88 -0.27 26.11
C ARG A 6 -8.51 0.10 25.56
N ARG A 7 -7.42 -0.45 26.10
CA ARG A 7 -6.05 -0.21 25.59
C ARG A 7 -5.85 -0.85 24.23
N PHE A 8 -6.39 -2.05 24.00
CA PHE A 8 -6.30 -2.74 22.70
C PHE A 8 -7.08 -1.99 21.61
N ILE A 9 -8.32 -1.54 21.89
CA ILE A 9 -9.15 -0.80 20.93
C ILE A 9 -8.59 0.61 20.66
N ALA A 10 -8.01 1.28 21.65
CA ALA A 10 -7.40 2.60 21.48
C ALA A 10 -6.07 2.57 20.70
N GLY A 11 -5.37 1.43 20.68
CA GLY A 11 -4.13 1.22 19.90
C GLY A 11 -4.35 0.85 18.43
N ALA A 12 -5.57 0.53 18.05
CA ALA A 12 -5.95 0.20 16.68
C ALA A 12 -6.96 1.24 16.20
N ALA A 13 -6.53 2.23 15.43
CA ALA A 13 -7.44 3.10 14.67
C ALA A 13 -8.11 2.22 13.59
N VAL A 14 -9.24 1.63 13.94
CA VAL A 14 -9.98 0.70 13.09
C VAL A 14 -11.14 1.43 12.45
N LEU A 15 -11.12 1.54 11.13
CA LEU A 15 -12.32 1.78 10.33
C LEU A 15 -13.20 0.52 10.38
N CYS A 16 -13.98 0.38 11.47
CA CYS A 16 -15.01 -0.66 11.56
C CYS A 16 -16.17 -0.30 10.65
N VAL A 17 -16.31 -0.99 9.53
CA VAL A 17 -17.52 -0.94 8.71
C VAL A 17 -18.57 -1.81 9.37
N LEU A 18 -19.47 -1.17 10.12
CA LEU A 18 -20.62 -1.80 10.74
C LEU A 18 -21.65 -2.21 9.68
N ALA A 19 -21.90 -3.50 9.50
CA ALA A 19 -23.05 -4.00 8.77
C ALA A 19 -24.31 -3.75 9.64
N MET A 20 -25.03 -2.66 9.38
CA MET A 20 -26.35 -2.45 9.97
C MET A 20 -27.41 -3.15 9.11
N ALA A 21 -27.95 -4.25 9.61
CA ALA A 21 -29.23 -4.77 9.14
C ALA A 21 -30.34 -4.10 9.95
N SER A 22 -30.96 -3.06 9.37
CA SER A 22 -32.20 -2.49 9.91
C SER A 22 -33.38 -3.15 9.21
N ALA A 23 -34.16 -3.91 9.93
CA ALA A 23 -35.46 -4.39 9.47
C ALA A 23 -36.44 -3.21 9.44
N ALA A 24 -36.72 -2.68 8.26
CA ALA A 24 -37.80 -1.76 8.03
C ALA A 24 -38.86 -2.48 7.19
N THR A 25 -39.99 -2.81 7.80
CA THR A 25 -41.19 -3.31 7.12
C THR A 25 -41.83 -2.16 6.36
N VAL A 26 -41.77 -2.24 5.02
CA VAL A 26 -42.56 -1.36 4.15
C VAL A 26 -43.49 -2.22 3.31
N SER A 27 -44.78 -1.98 3.49
CA SER A 27 -45.88 -2.58 2.75
C SER A 27 -45.89 -2.06 1.30
N CYS A 28 -45.72 -2.92 0.31
CA CYS A 28 -45.83 -2.58 -1.11
C CYS A 28 -47.13 -3.06 -1.70
N ARG A 29 -47.92 -2.13 -2.27
CA ARG A 29 -49.05 -2.39 -3.18
C ARG A 29 -48.51 -2.76 -4.57
N ARG A 30 -49.07 -3.82 -5.16
CA ARG A 30 -48.74 -4.33 -6.50
C ARG A 30 -49.28 -3.38 -7.59
N ALA A 31 -48.46 -3.11 -8.59
CA ALA A 31 -48.86 -2.67 -9.93
C ALA A 31 -48.14 -3.56 -10.95
N THR A 32 -48.91 -4.09 -11.92
CA THR A 32 -48.45 -4.95 -13.02
C THR A 32 -47.91 -4.13 -14.18
N PRO A 33 -46.83 -4.50 -14.87
CA PRO A 33 -46.46 -3.86 -16.13
C PRO A 33 -46.68 -4.78 -17.33
N GLU A 34 -47.14 -4.15 -18.44
CA GLU A 34 -47.21 -4.68 -19.79
C GLU A 34 -45.80 -4.85 -20.42
N LYS A 35 -45.69 -5.86 -21.28
CA LYS A 35 -44.50 -6.14 -22.11
C LYS A 35 -44.53 -5.30 -23.41
N PRO A 36 -43.38 -4.89 -23.90
CA PRO A 36 -43.19 -4.72 -25.35
C PRO A 36 -42.05 -5.62 -25.90
N ALA A 37 -42.16 -5.82 -27.21
CA ALA A 37 -41.60 -6.84 -28.06
C ALA A 37 -40.09 -6.72 -28.36
N VAL A 38 -39.55 -7.89 -28.71
CA VAL A 38 -38.18 -8.16 -29.17
C VAL A 38 -37.94 -7.62 -30.58
N SER A 39 -36.80 -6.96 -30.80
CA SER A 39 -36.17 -6.82 -32.10
C SER A 39 -34.70 -7.25 -32.02
N GLN A 40 -34.34 -8.24 -32.85
CA GLN A 40 -32.97 -8.70 -33.06
C GLN A 40 -32.23 -7.76 -34.00
N ALA A 41 -30.98 -7.44 -33.70
CA ALA A 41 -29.98 -7.10 -34.70
C ALA A 41 -28.60 -7.56 -34.27
N VAL A 42 -28.02 -8.40 -35.10
CA VAL A 42 -26.64 -8.95 -35.04
C VAL A 42 -25.69 -7.85 -35.56
N GLY A 43 -24.55 -7.70 -34.88
CA GLY A 43 -23.46 -6.90 -35.34
C GLY A 43 -22.28 -6.97 -34.37
N ALA A 44 -21.37 -7.94 -34.60
CA ALA A 44 -20.09 -8.00 -33.93
C ALA A 44 -19.16 -6.94 -34.52
N GLU A 45 -18.93 -5.85 -33.80
CA GLU A 45 -17.82 -4.94 -34.08
C GLU A 45 -16.67 -5.23 -33.12
N GLU A 46 -15.56 -5.66 -33.68
CA GLU A 46 -14.24 -5.69 -33.04
C GLU A 46 -13.91 -4.28 -32.54
N LYS A 47 -13.87 -4.09 -31.23
CA LYS A 47 -13.40 -2.83 -30.64
C LYS A 47 -11.90 -2.70 -30.85
N SER A 48 -11.55 -1.89 -31.85
CA SER A 48 -10.25 -1.25 -32.00
C SER A 48 -9.74 -0.76 -30.65
N ALA A 49 -8.51 -1.13 -30.29
CA ALA A 49 -7.81 -0.60 -29.14
C ALA A 49 -7.62 0.91 -29.34
N THR A 50 -8.45 1.71 -28.71
CA THR A 50 -8.28 3.17 -28.68
C THR A 50 -6.95 3.49 -28.02
N THR A 51 -6.06 4.17 -28.75
CA THR A 51 -4.82 4.75 -28.19
C THR A 51 -5.21 5.57 -26.95
N PRO A 52 -4.56 5.37 -25.80
CA PRO A 52 -4.90 6.10 -24.58
C PRO A 52 -4.77 7.61 -24.84
N VAL A 53 -5.77 8.37 -24.43
CA VAL A 53 -5.74 9.84 -24.49
C VAL A 53 -4.48 10.31 -23.77
N ARG A 54 -3.70 11.19 -24.43
CA ARG A 54 -2.46 11.72 -23.88
C ARG A 54 -2.75 12.53 -22.61
N ASP A 55 -2.20 12.08 -21.49
CA ASP A 55 -2.29 12.70 -20.18
C ASP A 55 -0.87 12.94 -19.65
N VAL A 56 -0.55 14.18 -19.26
CA VAL A 56 0.81 14.61 -18.90
C VAL A 56 0.83 15.22 -17.51
N MET A 57 1.49 14.58 -16.58
CA MET A 57 1.79 15.13 -15.26
C MET A 57 2.97 16.10 -15.37
N LYS A 58 2.74 17.37 -15.06
CA LYS A 58 3.76 18.42 -15.11
C LYS A 58 4.44 18.57 -13.76
N SER A 59 5.77 18.73 -13.76
CA SER A 59 6.51 19.07 -12.55
C SER A 59 6.12 20.46 -12.04
N THR A 60 5.92 20.56 -10.72
CA THR A 60 5.66 21.80 -10.00
C THR A 60 6.92 22.40 -9.35
N LEU A 61 8.08 21.75 -9.49
CA LEU A 61 9.32 22.10 -8.82
C LEU A 61 10.19 23.09 -9.59
N ALA A 62 9.92 23.28 -10.89
CA ALA A 62 10.70 24.14 -11.77
C ALA A 62 10.68 25.61 -11.29
N GLY A 63 11.86 26.22 -11.15
CA GLY A 63 12.04 27.58 -10.67
C GLY A 63 12.10 27.73 -9.14
N SER A 64 11.85 26.66 -8.37
CA SER A 64 11.92 26.70 -6.91
C SER A 64 12.87 25.65 -6.32
N TRP A 65 12.83 24.42 -6.79
CA TRP A 65 13.69 23.32 -6.31
C TRP A 65 14.88 23.06 -7.23
N TYR A 66 14.72 23.37 -8.51
CA TYR A 66 15.76 23.41 -9.54
C TYR A 66 15.41 24.47 -10.58
N VAL A 67 16.39 24.83 -11.40
CA VAL A 67 16.23 25.89 -12.42
C VAL A 67 15.15 25.52 -13.44
N ALA A 68 14.29 26.50 -13.80
CA ALA A 68 13.19 26.26 -14.75
C ALA A 68 13.64 26.25 -16.22
N ASP A 69 14.66 27.03 -16.57
CA ASP A 69 15.19 27.05 -17.94
C ASP A 69 15.88 25.73 -18.28
N PRO A 70 15.48 25.05 -19.36
CA PRO A 70 16.02 23.74 -19.72
C PRO A 70 17.54 23.73 -19.95
N ASN A 71 18.08 24.79 -20.56
CA ASN A 71 19.51 24.86 -20.87
C ASN A 71 20.33 25.13 -19.61
N ALA A 72 19.85 26.03 -18.76
CA ALA A 72 20.48 26.33 -17.49
C ALA A 72 20.43 25.11 -16.55
N LEU A 73 19.30 24.40 -16.48
CA LEU A 73 19.19 23.17 -15.71
C LEU A 73 20.14 22.08 -16.22
N ARG A 74 20.24 21.91 -17.54
CA ARG A 74 21.18 20.97 -18.15
C ARG A 74 22.63 21.32 -17.82
N ALA A 75 22.98 22.62 -17.84
CA ALA A 75 24.31 23.09 -17.48
C ALA A 75 24.61 22.90 -15.99
N GLU A 76 23.64 23.15 -15.12
CA GLU A 76 23.75 22.92 -13.67
C GLU A 76 24.00 21.44 -13.37
N ILE A 77 23.20 20.53 -13.94
CA ILE A 77 23.36 19.07 -13.80
C ILE A 77 24.73 18.64 -14.36
N ALA A 78 25.14 19.15 -15.53
CA ALA A 78 26.46 18.84 -16.10
C ALA A 78 27.61 19.23 -15.14
N GLY A 79 27.48 20.37 -14.45
CA GLY A 79 28.39 20.78 -13.38
C GLY A 79 28.47 19.74 -12.25
N TYR A 80 27.35 19.27 -11.75
CA TYR A 80 27.30 18.24 -10.71
C TYR A 80 27.97 16.94 -11.15
N PHE A 81 27.71 16.50 -12.39
CA PHE A 81 28.32 15.29 -12.94
C PHE A 81 29.83 15.44 -13.16
N LYS A 82 30.31 16.63 -13.48
CA LYS A 82 31.75 16.92 -13.59
C LYS A 82 32.46 16.81 -12.25
N GLU A 83 31.85 17.33 -11.18
CA GLU A 83 32.37 17.31 -9.82
C GLU A 83 32.25 15.92 -9.16
N ALA A 84 31.24 15.13 -9.56
CA ALA A 84 30.96 13.83 -8.97
C ALA A 84 32.15 12.85 -9.20
N GLN A 85 32.52 12.15 -8.13
CA GLN A 85 33.53 11.08 -8.14
C GLN A 85 32.80 9.76 -7.93
N ALA A 86 32.56 9.04 -9.01
CA ALA A 86 31.99 7.70 -9.01
C ALA A 86 32.38 6.95 -10.27
N ASP A 87 32.76 5.70 -10.12
CA ASP A 87 33.04 4.79 -11.25
C ASP A 87 31.71 4.23 -11.79
N ALA A 88 31.60 4.23 -13.11
CA ALA A 88 30.45 3.66 -13.79
C ALA A 88 30.49 2.12 -13.69
N ARG A 89 29.35 1.50 -13.33
CA ARG A 89 29.22 0.05 -13.16
C ARG A 89 27.94 -0.44 -13.84
N ASP A 90 28.03 -1.57 -14.51
CA ASP A 90 26.91 -2.16 -15.24
C ASP A 90 25.97 -3.00 -14.37
N ASP A 91 26.38 -3.29 -13.15
CA ASP A 91 25.65 -4.13 -12.19
C ASP A 91 24.81 -3.34 -11.17
N VAL A 92 24.63 -2.03 -11.35
CA VAL A 92 23.75 -1.24 -10.48
C VAL A 92 22.28 -1.61 -10.75
N ILE A 93 21.56 -2.01 -9.70
CA ILE A 93 20.14 -2.38 -9.78
C ILE A 93 19.24 -1.45 -8.96
N GLY A 94 19.81 -0.77 -7.98
CA GLY A 94 19.05 0.14 -7.13
C GLY A 94 19.87 1.32 -6.66
N LEU A 95 19.19 2.45 -6.37
CA LEU A 95 19.80 3.65 -5.80
C LEU A 95 18.99 4.13 -4.59
N ILE A 96 19.68 4.77 -3.63
CA ILE A 96 19.08 5.72 -2.69
C ILE A 96 19.54 7.09 -3.13
N LEU A 97 18.60 8.03 -3.34
CA LEU A 97 18.87 9.40 -3.75
C LEU A 97 18.20 10.39 -2.79
N PRO A 98 18.90 11.46 -2.38
CA PRO A 98 18.31 12.51 -1.55
C PRO A 98 17.46 13.46 -2.41
N HIS A 99 16.35 13.95 -1.85
CA HIS A 99 15.32 14.71 -2.58
C HIS A 99 15.11 16.17 -2.11
N ALA A 100 16.08 16.76 -1.43
CA ALA A 100 16.07 18.21 -1.22
C ALA A 100 16.28 18.98 -2.55
N GLY A 101 16.05 20.28 -2.54
CA GLY A 101 16.32 21.11 -3.71
C GLY A 101 17.78 20.96 -4.20
N TYR A 102 17.98 21.07 -5.50
CA TYR A 102 19.30 20.80 -6.14
C TYR A 102 20.47 21.57 -5.55
N ALA A 103 20.23 22.80 -5.07
CA ALA A 103 21.26 23.58 -4.37
C ALA A 103 21.86 22.83 -3.16
N TYR A 104 21.07 21.96 -2.52
CA TYR A 104 21.48 21.21 -1.33
C TYR A 104 21.88 19.77 -1.65
N SER A 105 21.03 19.02 -2.34
CA SER A 105 21.22 17.58 -2.53
C SER A 105 21.65 17.17 -3.94
N GLY A 106 21.54 18.05 -4.94
CA GLY A 106 21.79 17.70 -6.36
C GLY A 106 23.20 17.15 -6.61
N ARG A 107 24.23 17.72 -5.99
CA ARG A 107 25.61 17.20 -6.09
C ARG A 107 25.75 15.79 -5.50
N THR A 108 25.10 15.55 -4.38
CA THR A 108 25.12 14.25 -3.71
C THR A 108 24.38 13.21 -4.53
N ALA A 109 23.18 13.51 -5.02
CA ALA A 109 22.40 12.63 -5.89
C ALA A 109 23.15 12.30 -7.18
N ALA A 110 23.79 13.32 -7.82
CA ALA A 110 24.56 13.14 -9.05
C ALA A 110 25.71 12.12 -8.90
N CYS A 111 26.32 11.98 -7.72
CA CYS A 111 27.35 10.97 -7.48
C CYS A 111 26.83 9.55 -7.71
N ALA A 112 25.64 9.20 -7.14
CA ALA A 112 25.09 7.88 -7.35
C ALA A 112 24.54 7.69 -8.77
N VAL A 113 23.89 8.72 -9.35
CA VAL A 113 23.41 8.63 -10.74
C VAL A 113 24.57 8.49 -11.73
N LYS A 114 25.73 9.09 -11.46
CA LYS A 114 26.94 8.94 -12.31
C LYS A 114 27.48 7.50 -12.33
N SER A 115 27.28 6.73 -11.25
CA SER A 115 27.71 5.33 -11.17
C SER A 115 26.98 4.37 -12.11
N LEU A 116 25.88 4.79 -12.74
CA LEU A 116 25.14 3.98 -13.70
C LEU A 116 25.98 3.78 -14.96
N GLY A 117 26.45 2.56 -15.23
CA GLY A 117 27.31 2.22 -16.37
C GLY A 117 26.56 1.77 -17.63
N ARG A 118 25.28 1.39 -17.49
CA ARG A 118 24.46 0.87 -18.59
C ARG A 118 23.17 1.64 -18.78
N SER A 119 22.44 1.33 -19.84
CA SER A 119 21.09 1.82 -20.08
C SER A 119 20.04 1.02 -19.31
N TYR A 120 18.95 1.66 -18.98
CA TYR A 120 17.77 1.04 -18.35
C TYR A 120 16.53 1.38 -19.17
N THR A 121 15.69 0.38 -19.44
CA THR A 121 14.44 0.60 -20.19
C THR A 121 13.33 1.10 -19.28
N ARG A 122 13.44 0.84 -17.96
CA ARG A 122 12.47 1.24 -16.93
C ARG A 122 13.18 1.78 -15.71
N VAL A 123 12.63 2.86 -15.16
CA VAL A 123 13.02 3.39 -13.84
C VAL A 123 11.80 3.44 -12.94
N VAL A 124 11.85 2.74 -11.82
CA VAL A 124 10.86 2.79 -10.76
C VAL A 124 11.38 3.74 -9.69
N ILE A 125 10.68 4.86 -9.45
CA ILE A 125 11.02 5.80 -8.38
C ILE A 125 9.99 5.66 -7.28
N ILE A 126 10.44 5.34 -6.07
CA ILE A 126 9.60 5.25 -4.88
C ILE A 126 9.98 6.41 -3.96
N GLY A 127 9.06 7.36 -3.75
CA GLY A 127 9.24 8.49 -2.83
C GLY A 127 8.24 8.45 -1.68
N PRO A 128 8.54 9.01 -0.50
CA PRO A 128 7.57 9.15 0.58
C PRO A 128 6.55 10.23 0.27
N THR A 129 5.35 10.14 0.87
CA THR A 129 4.38 11.23 0.85
C THR A 129 4.71 12.27 1.93
N HIS A 130 4.73 13.55 1.54
CA HIS A 130 4.90 14.69 2.45
C HIS A 130 3.62 15.52 2.62
N TYR A 131 2.72 15.49 1.65
CA TYR A 131 1.55 16.37 1.61
C TYR A 131 0.23 15.65 1.86
N LEU A 132 0.06 14.44 1.34
CA LEU A 132 -1.19 13.70 1.47
C LEU A 132 -1.00 12.52 2.45
N PRO A 133 -1.69 12.51 3.61
CA PRO A 133 -1.65 11.35 4.49
C PRO A 133 -2.19 10.10 3.80
N MET A 134 -1.37 9.05 3.75
CA MET A 134 -1.74 7.73 3.24
C MET A 134 -1.23 6.68 4.23
N GLU A 135 -2.05 5.68 4.54
CA GLU A 135 -1.69 4.61 5.47
C GLU A 135 -1.78 3.25 4.77
N ASP A 136 -0.76 2.42 4.94
CA ASP A 136 -0.64 1.05 4.42
C ASP A 136 -0.96 0.92 2.92
N MET A 137 -0.55 1.93 2.12
CA MET A 137 -0.79 1.97 0.69
C MET A 137 0.28 2.75 -0.07
N PHE A 138 0.32 2.52 -1.37
CA PHE A 138 1.17 3.21 -2.34
C PHE A 138 0.29 3.84 -3.42
N SER A 139 0.60 5.08 -3.79
CA SER A 139 -0.03 5.71 -4.96
C SER A 139 0.83 5.49 -6.20
N VAL A 140 0.20 5.07 -7.29
CA VAL A 140 0.76 5.05 -8.64
C VAL A 140 -0.03 6.01 -9.54
N LEU A 141 0.55 6.43 -10.65
CA LEU A 141 -0.04 7.45 -11.52
C LEU A 141 -0.44 6.85 -12.87
N ARG A 142 -1.70 7.02 -13.26
CA ARG A 142 -2.23 6.55 -14.56
C ARG A 142 -1.95 7.48 -15.74
N ALA A 143 -1.30 8.61 -15.56
CA ALA A 143 -0.89 9.48 -16.67
C ALA A 143 -0.06 8.72 -17.71
N THR A 144 0.06 9.29 -18.90
CA THR A 144 0.86 8.69 -19.98
C THR A 144 2.29 9.21 -20.01
N HIS A 145 2.52 10.43 -19.52
CA HIS A 145 3.84 11.09 -19.51
C HIS A 145 4.05 11.88 -18.24
N TYR A 146 5.31 12.09 -17.93
CA TYR A 146 5.80 12.97 -16.87
C TYR A 146 6.65 14.07 -17.50
N GLN A 147 6.39 15.33 -17.20
CA GLN A 147 7.11 16.46 -17.79
C GLN A 147 8.01 17.16 -16.78
N SER A 148 9.31 17.22 -17.07
CA SER A 148 10.29 18.10 -16.43
C SER A 148 10.71 19.22 -17.39
N PRO A 149 11.54 20.20 -16.97
CA PRO A 149 12.11 21.18 -17.91
C PRO A 149 12.97 20.53 -19.02
N LEU A 150 13.57 19.37 -18.78
CA LEU A 150 14.38 18.66 -19.78
C LEU A 150 13.55 17.90 -20.82
N GLY A 151 12.23 17.90 -20.72
CA GLY A 151 11.31 17.23 -21.63
C GLY A 151 10.42 16.22 -20.95
N GLU A 152 9.67 15.46 -21.75
CA GLU A 152 8.74 14.45 -21.29
C GLU A 152 9.41 13.07 -21.16
N VAL A 153 8.96 12.33 -20.14
CA VAL A 153 9.32 10.92 -19.94
C VAL A 153 8.03 10.11 -20.05
N PRO A 154 7.94 9.09 -20.92
CA PRO A 154 6.79 8.22 -20.98
C PRO A 154 6.66 7.42 -19.68
N LEU A 155 5.43 7.28 -19.17
CA LEU A 155 5.14 6.37 -18.07
C LEU A 155 5.01 4.93 -18.58
N ASP A 156 5.42 3.96 -17.77
CA ASP A 156 5.15 2.55 -18.05
C ASP A 156 3.71 2.19 -17.65
N VAL A 157 2.76 2.58 -18.50
CA VAL A 157 1.31 2.41 -18.26
C VAL A 157 0.96 0.94 -18.02
N GLU A 158 1.65 0.00 -18.71
CA GLU A 158 1.37 -1.42 -18.51
C GLU A 158 1.85 -1.91 -17.15
N PHE A 159 3.04 -1.47 -16.71
CA PHE A 159 3.55 -1.78 -15.38
C PHE A 159 2.63 -1.22 -14.28
N VAL A 160 2.19 0.04 -14.44
CA VAL A 160 1.20 0.67 -13.53
C VAL A 160 -0.10 -0.14 -13.50
N ARG A 161 -0.59 -0.61 -14.66
CA ARG A 161 -1.79 -1.46 -14.72
C ARG A 161 -1.59 -2.79 -13.98
N GLN A 162 -0.39 -3.39 -14.03
CA GLN A 162 -0.08 -4.58 -13.27
C GLN A 162 -0.07 -4.31 -11.76
N LEU A 163 0.51 -3.18 -11.31
CA LEU A 163 0.51 -2.79 -9.90
C LEU A 163 -0.91 -2.58 -9.37
N LEU A 164 -1.78 -1.95 -10.14
CA LEU A 164 -3.17 -1.68 -9.76
C LEU A 164 -4.03 -2.95 -9.58
N LYS A 165 -3.53 -4.12 -9.94
CA LYS A 165 -4.18 -5.40 -9.59
C LYS A 165 -4.03 -5.76 -8.11
N TYR A 166 -3.11 -5.10 -7.41
CA TYR A 166 -2.84 -5.33 -5.99
C TYR A 166 -3.41 -4.18 -5.16
N PRO A 167 -4.30 -4.43 -4.18
CA PRO A 167 -5.03 -3.39 -3.45
C PRO A 167 -4.17 -2.37 -2.71
N ILE A 168 -2.92 -2.73 -2.37
CA ILE A 168 -1.98 -1.80 -1.74
C ILE A 168 -1.47 -0.72 -2.69
N PHE A 169 -1.61 -0.91 -4.02
CA PHE A 169 -1.32 0.10 -5.02
C PHE A 169 -2.61 0.71 -5.55
N GLN A 170 -2.76 2.02 -5.43
CA GLN A 170 -3.96 2.74 -5.83
C GLN A 170 -3.59 3.92 -6.72
N ASP A 171 -4.50 4.34 -7.59
CA ASP A 171 -4.36 5.55 -8.38
C ASP A 171 -4.90 6.72 -7.56
N VAL A 172 -4.01 7.54 -7.01
CA VAL A 172 -4.34 8.73 -6.23
C VAL A 172 -3.58 9.92 -6.81
N PRO A 173 -4.07 10.57 -7.87
CA PRO A 173 -3.36 11.66 -8.56
C PRO A 173 -2.92 12.79 -7.62
N ALA A 174 -3.77 13.17 -6.66
CA ALA A 174 -3.45 14.19 -5.66
C ALA A 174 -2.19 13.89 -4.83
N ALA A 175 -1.80 12.61 -4.70
CA ALA A 175 -0.56 12.25 -4.01
C ALA A 175 0.70 12.59 -4.83
N HIS A 176 0.56 12.84 -6.14
CA HIS A 176 1.68 13.14 -7.04
C HIS A 176 1.78 14.63 -7.39
N GLU A 177 0.67 15.37 -7.34
CA GLU A 177 0.59 16.74 -7.88
C GLU A 177 1.61 17.72 -7.26
N GLN A 178 1.76 17.69 -5.95
CA GLN A 178 2.69 18.57 -5.21
C GLN A 178 3.86 17.82 -4.59
N GLU A 179 3.90 16.48 -4.71
CA GLU A 179 4.91 15.66 -4.07
C GLU A 179 6.27 15.79 -4.78
N HIS A 180 7.26 16.29 -4.05
CA HIS A 180 8.59 16.54 -4.59
C HIS A 180 9.49 15.30 -4.66
N SER A 181 9.29 14.32 -3.78
CA SER A 181 10.19 13.18 -3.59
C SER A 181 10.42 12.34 -4.85
N VAL A 182 9.42 12.27 -5.76
CA VAL A 182 9.57 11.63 -7.06
C VAL A 182 10.03 12.61 -8.12
N GLN A 183 9.43 13.83 -8.12
CA GLN A 183 9.66 14.82 -9.17
C GLN A 183 11.11 15.28 -9.26
N ILE A 184 11.80 15.41 -8.13
CA ILE A 184 13.16 15.93 -8.03
C ILE A 184 14.19 15.01 -8.69
N GLU A 185 13.92 13.70 -8.71
CA GLU A 185 14.85 12.72 -9.26
C GLU A 185 14.84 12.66 -10.80
N VAL A 186 13.72 13.05 -11.40
CA VAL A 186 13.48 12.86 -12.85
C VAL A 186 14.52 13.59 -13.72
N PRO A 187 14.86 14.89 -13.52
CA PRO A 187 15.80 15.56 -14.41
C PRO A 187 17.23 15.00 -14.36
N LEU A 188 17.71 14.57 -13.18
CA LEU A 188 19.03 13.92 -13.05
C LEU A 188 19.08 12.62 -13.85
N LEU A 189 18.03 11.81 -13.74
CA LEU A 189 17.91 10.53 -14.47
C LEU A 189 17.74 10.76 -15.97
N GLN A 190 16.94 11.75 -16.39
CA GLN A 190 16.83 12.14 -17.80
C GLN A 190 18.17 12.55 -18.39
N TYR A 191 18.95 13.36 -17.65
CA TYR A 191 20.27 13.80 -18.10
C TYR A 191 21.22 12.62 -18.32
N LYS A 192 21.24 11.64 -17.40
CA LYS A 192 22.16 10.50 -17.44
C LYS A 192 21.72 9.40 -18.40
N LEU A 193 20.45 9.04 -18.39
CA LEU A 193 19.94 7.85 -19.09
C LEU A 193 19.35 8.16 -20.47
N GLY A 194 18.94 9.42 -20.71
CA GLY A 194 18.25 9.81 -21.91
C GLY A 194 16.82 9.28 -21.96
N SER A 195 16.61 8.13 -22.57
CA SER A 195 15.27 7.54 -22.77
C SER A 195 15.04 6.34 -21.85
N PHE A 196 13.92 6.36 -21.11
CA PHE A 196 13.41 5.26 -20.28
C PHE A 196 11.92 5.44 -20.06
N LYS A 197 11.23 4.40 -19.56
CA LYS A 197 9.86 4.50 -19.05
C LYS A 197 9.89 4.68 -17.54
N LEU A 198 9.13 5.64 -17.04
CA LEU A 198 9.03 5.95 -15.61
C LEU A 198 7.85 5.22 -14.96
N VAL A 199 8.08 4.69 -13.76
CA VAL A 199 7.03 4.21 -12.83
C VAL A 199 7.12 5.04 -11.56
N PRO A 200 6.33 6.12 -11.41
CA PRO A 200 6.31 6.93 -10.21
C PRO A 200 5.45 6.28 -9.14
N ILE A 201 5.99 6.12 -7.93
CA ILE A 201 5.29 5.55 -6.77
C ILE A 201 5.47 6.49 -5.58
N VAL A 202 4.37 6.92 -4.98
CA VAL A 202 4.38 7.66 -3.72
C VAL A 202 3.93 6.72 -2.60
N ALA A 203 4.79 6.53 -1.62
CA ALA A 203 4.58 5.63 -0.50
C ALA A 203 3.94 6.34 0.69
N GLY A 204 2.87 5.79 1.24
CA GLY A 204 2.29 6.18 2.52
C GLY A 204 3.10 5.71 3.72
N GLN A 205 2.60 5.97 4.91
CA GLN A 205 3.10 5.34 6.14
C GLN A 205 2.69 3.88 6.12
N CYS A 206 3.64 2.95 6.11
CA CYS A 206 3.35 1.54 5.93
C CYS A 206 3.88 0.68 7.07
N SER A 207 3.11 -0.35 7.42
CA SER A 207 3.54 -1.45 8.27
C SER A 207 4.65 -2.27 7.59
N TYR A 208 5.43 -3.02 8.38
CA TYR A 208 6.43 -3.93 7.82
C TYR A 208 5.81 -4.93 6.84
N GLU A 209 4.64 -5.45 7.16
CA GLU A 209 3.89 -6.41 6.34
C GLU A 209 3.53 -5.83 4.97
N THR A 210 3.05 -4.59 4.92
CA THR A 210 2.74 -3.87 3.68
C THR A 210 4.00 -3.59 2.87
N ILE A 211 5.09 -3.17 3.51
CA ILE A 211 6.40 -2.96 2.89
C ILE A 211 6.93 -4.26 2.26
N ALA A 212 6.95 -5.35 3.02
CA ALA A 212 7.44 -6.65 2.54
C ALA A 212 6.57 -7.18 1.39
N HIS A 213 5.26 -6.95 1.44
CA HIS A 213 4.34 -7.33 0.37
C HIS A 213 4.57 -6.51 -0.89
N ALA A 214 4.70 -5.19 -0.77
CA ALA A 214 5.03 -4.30 -1.89
C ALA A 214 6.36 -4.69 -2.55
N GLY A 215 7.40 -4.95 -1.74
CA GLY A 215 8.69 -5.41 -2.23
C GLY A 215 8.59 -6.71 -3.05
N LYS A 216 7.84 -7.70 -2.58
CA LYS A 216 7.61 -8.97 -3.30
C LYS A 216 6.87 -8.74 -4.62
N ILE A 217 5.84 -7.90 -4.64
CA ILE A 217 5.09 -7.58 -5.85
C ILE A 217 6.01 -6.92 -6.88
N LEU A 218 6.71 -5.86 -6.48
CA LEU A 218 7.62 -5.13 -7.37
C LEU A 218 8.74 -6.05 -7.89
N ALA A 219 9.38 -6.84 -7.03
CA ALA A 219 10.43 -7.78 -7.43
C ALA A 219 9.94 -8.83 -8.44
N SER A 220 8.65 -9.19 -8.43
CA SER A 220 8.06 -10.13 -9.38
C SER A 220 7.74 -9.53 -10.75
N LEU A 221 7.62 -8.20 -10.84
CA LEU A 221 7.23 -7.49 -12.06
C LEU A 221 8.41 -6.84 -12.80
N ILE A 222 9.53 -6.60 -12.10
CA ILE A 222 10.72 -6.00 -12.70
C ILE A 222 11.52 -7.01 -13.51
N ASP A 223 12.34 -6.50 -14.43
CA ASP A 223 13.25 -7.25 -15.27
C ASP A 223 14.70 -6.79 -15.07
N LYS A 224 15.62 -7.43 -15.79
CA LYS A 224 17.06 -7.11 -15.72
C LYS A 224 17.40 -5.67 -16.11
N ASP A 225 16.57 -5.02 -16.92
CA ASP A 225 16.78 -3.68 -17.46
C ASP A 225 16.01 -2.60 -16.66
N THR A 226 15.56 -2.94 -15.45
CA THR A 226 14.88 -2.03 -14.51
C THR A 226 15.87 -1.47 -13.47
N LEU A 227 15.86 -0.14 -13.29
CA LEU A 227 16.48 0.55 -12.17
C LEU A 227 15.41 0.88 -11.12
N VAL A 228 15.68 0.63 -9.84
CA VAL A 228 14.80 1.04 -8.74
C VAL A 228 15.47 2.12 -7.92
N VAL A 229 14.78 3.23 -7.69
CA VAL A 229 15.25 4.38 -6.92
C VAL A 229 14.38 4.56 -5.70
N ALA A 230 14.98 4.49 -4.51
CA ALA A 230 14.38 4.91 -3.27
C ALA A 230 14.79 6.36 -2.98
N SER A 231 13.82 7.26 -3.05
CA SER A 231 14.04 8.67 -2.81
C SER A 231 13.92 8.98 -1.32
N SER A 232 14.99 9.50 -0.70
CA SER A 232 15.04 9.75 0.74
C SER A 232 16.12 10.72 1.15
N ASP A 233 15.75 11.78 1.84
CA ASP A 233 16.68 12.45 2.72
C ASP A 233 16.87 11.62 4.02
N PHE A 234 18.03 11.78 4.67
CA PHE A 234 18.33 11.14 5.94
C PHE A 234 17.94 12.04 7.12
N THR A 235 18.74 12.10 8.18
CA THR A 235 18.34 12.80 9.41
C THR A 235 18.04 14.28 9.18
N HIS A 236 16.84 14.70 9.57
CA HIS A 236 16.46 16.11 9.71
C HIS A 236 16.69 16.51 11.18
N TYR A 237 17.78 17.19 11.45
CA TYR A 237 18.21 17.61 12.78
C TYR A 237 17.87 19.08 13.06
N GLY A 238 17.46 19.36 14.27
CA GLY A 238 17.30 20.71 14.80
C GLY A 238 15.88 21.04 15.28
N PRO A 239 15.71 22.17 16.00
CA PRO A 239 14.41 22.60 16.54
C PRO A 239 13.31 22.74 15.49
N ARG A 240 13.66 23.17 14.26
CA ARG A 240 12.73 23.30 13.13
C ARG A 240 12.06 21.96 12.77
N TYR A 241 12.77 20.86 12.98
CA TYR A 241 12.29 19.52 12.67
C TYR A 241 11.78 18.77 13.89
N GLY A 242 11.83 19.40 15.09
CA GLY A 242 11.44 18.76 16.33
C GLY A 242 12.34 17.58 16.74
N TYR A 243 13.58 17.51 16.23
CA TYR A 243 14.48 16.41 16.48
C TYR A 243 15.88 16.89 16.87
N VAL A 244 16.19 16.86 18.17
CA VAL A 244 17.46 17.32 18.76
C VAL A 244 17.96 16.24 19.74
N PRO A 245 18.41 15.07 19.25
CA PRO A 245 18.81 13.96 20.11
C PRO A 245 20.15 14.19 20.81
N PHE A 246 20.94 15.14 20.36
CA PHE A 246 22.23 15.55 20.92
C PHE A 246 22.47 17.04 20.71
N THR A 247 23.32 17.64 21.56
CA THR A 247 23.63 19.09 21.53
C THR A 247 25.11 19.37 21.49
N LYS A 248 25.95 18.33 21.46
CA LYS A 248 27.42 18.42 21.38
C LYS A 248 27.89 17.63 20.17
N ASP A 249 29.01 18.06 19.58
CA ASP A 249 29.64 17.40 18.43
C ASP A 249 28.65 17.02 17.33
N ILE A 250 27.74 17.98 17.02
CA ILE A 250 26.60 17.75 16.14
C ILE A 250 27.00 17.12 14.80
N PRO A 251 28.05 17.61 14.08
CA PRO A 251 28.45 16.99 12.81
C PRO A 251 28.84 15.52 12.93
N ALA A 252 29.65 15.17 13.93
CA ALA A 252 30.09 13.81 14.16
C ALA A 252 28.94 12.90 14.61
N SER A 253 28.07 13.40 15.50
CA SER A 253 26.91 12.67 16.01
C SER A 253 25.87 12.41 14.92
N LEU A 254 25.60 13.38 14.02
CA LEU A 254 24.75 13.20 12.84
C LEU A 254 25.32 12.12 11.93
N LYS A 255 26.60 12.23 11.58
CA LYS A 255 27.26 11.25 10.74
C LYS A 255 27.19 9.83 11.33
N GLN A 256 27.42 9.69 12.63
CA GLN A 256 27.33 8.39 13.31
C GLN A 256 25.91 7.81 13.22
N LEU A 257 24.89 8.65 13.55
CA LEU A 257 23.48 8.23 13.49
C LEU A 257 23.07 7.76 12.07
N ASP A 258 23.48 8.50 11.04
CA ASP A 258 23.17 8.15 9.66
C ASP A 258 23.95 6.93 9.16
N MET A 259 25.21 6.77 9.59
CA MET A 259 26.03 5.61 9.22
C MET A 259 25.56 4.34 9.93
N ASP A 260 25.08 4.42 11.16
CA ASP A 260 24.44 3.27 11.84
C ASP A 260 23.18 2.82 11.08
N ALA A 261 22.35 3.77 10.61
CA ALA A 261 21.21 3.45 9.75
C ALA A 261 21.68 2.84 8.42
N PHE A 262 22.74 3.38 7.81
CA PHE A 262 23.26 2.85 6.55
C PHE A 262 23.88 1.45 6.72
N ALA A 263 24.49 1.13 7.84
CA ALA A 263 24.97 -0.22 8.14
C ALA A 263 23.83 -1.25 8.15
N ILE A 264 22.67 -0.87 8.72
CA ILE A 264 21.46 -1.71 8.70
C ILE A 264 20.94 -1.85 7.26
N ILE A 265 20.88 -0.75 6.50
CA ILE A 265 20.50 -0.75 5.08
C ILE A 265 21.42 -1.68 4.27
N SER A 266 22.72 -1.67 4.54
CA SER A 266 23.70 -2.52 3.87
C SER A 266 23.49 -4.02 4.13
N ASN A 267 22.92 -4.37 5.27
CA ASN A 267 22.51 -5.73 5.59
C ASN A 267 21.19 -6.15 4.93
N LYS A 268 20.53 -5.22 4.23
CA LYS A 268 19.26 -5.45 3.50
C LYS A 268 18.14 -5.96 4.39
N ASP A 269 18.07 -5.45 5.63
CA ASP A 269 17.05 -5.82 6.61
C ASP A 269 16.06 -4.65 6.85
N PRO A 270 14.90 -4.66 6.16
CA PRO A 270 13.90 -3.61 6.34
C PRO A 270 13.29 -3.61 7.74
N ARG A 271 13.20 -4.75 8.42
CA ARG A 271 12.65 -4.82 9.79
C ARG A 271 13.56 -4.09 10.77
N SER A 272 14.85 -4.38 10.72
CA SER A 272 15.85 -3.70 11.58
C SER A 272 15.91 -2.20 11.32
N LEU A 273 15.68 -1.73 10.09
CA LEU A 273 15.59 -0.29 9.80
C LEU A 273 14.39 0.36 10.50
N LEU A 274 13.22 -0.28 10.47
CA LEU A 274 12.02 0.20 11.17
C LEU A 274 12.23 0.20 12.70
N GLU A 275 12.87 -0.83 13.24
CA GLU A 275 13.20 -0.91 14.67
C GLU A 275 14.21 0.16 15.08
N TYR A 276 15.25 0.39 14.28
CA TYR A 276 16.22 1.45 14.48
C TYR A 276 15.55 2.83 14.53
N ARG A 277 14.68 3.12 13.55
CA ARG A 277 13.90 4.36 13.52
C ARG A 277 13.03 4.50 14.78
N LYS A 278 12.34 3.44 15.18
CA LYS A 278 11.50 3.44 16.40
C LYS A 278 12.33 3.67 17.67
N LYS A 279 13.53 3.10 17.74
CA LYS A 279 14.44 3.20 18.90
C LYS A 279 15.08 4.59 19.02
N THR A 280 15.55 5.15 17.92
CA THR A 280 16.34 6.40 17.89
C THR A 280 15.50 7.63 17.63
N GLY A 281 14.31 7.48 17.05
CA GLY A 281 13.50 8.58 16.56
C GLY A 281 14.06 9.23 15.28
N VAL A 282 15.06 8.62 14.61
CA VAL A 282 15.71 9.19 13.42
C VAL A 282 14.69 9.54 12.34
N THR A 283 14.86 10.73 11.77
CA THR A 283 13.90 11.39 10.88
C THR A 283 14.22 11.15 9.39
N ILE A 284 14.54 9.91 9.04
CA ILE A 284 14.70 9.49 7.64
C ILE A 284 13.33 9.51 6.97
N CYS A 285 13.05 10.48 6.09
CA CYS A 285 11.72 10.67 5.50
C CYS A 285 11.33 9.51 4.58
N GLY A 286 12.26 8.99 3.78
CA GLY A 286 12.07 7.89 2.85
C GLY A 286 12.31 6.49 3.45
N TYR A 287 12.12 6.29 4.78
CA TYR A 287 12.32 4.97 5.38
C TYR A 287 11.44 3.88 4.76
N VAL A 288 10.21 4.20 4.32
CA VAL A 288 9.33 3.26 3.60
C VAL A 288 9.87 2.93 2.21
N PRO A 289 10.16 3.92 1.32
CA PRO A 289 10.83 3.68 0.05
C PRO A 289 12.10 2.83 0.16
N ILE A 290 13.01 3.18 1.08
CA ILE A 290 14.23 2.39 1.33
C ILE A 290 13.86 0.96 1.72
N SER A 291 12.96 0.76 2.68
CA SER A 291 12.57 -0.57 3.16
C SER A 291 11.92 -1.41 2.06
N VAL A 292 11.14 -0.81 1.14
CA VAL A 292 10.59 -1.49 -0.04
C VAL A 292 11.72 -1.94 -0.96
N LEU A 293 12.69 -1.05 -1.28
CA LEU A 293 13.87 -1.41 -2.07
C LEU A 293 14.62 -2.58 -1.43
N LEU A 294 14.89 -2.53 -0.10
CA LEU A 294 15.58 -3.61 0.60
C LEU A 294 14.82 -4.95 0.50
N ALA A 295 13.48 -4.91 0.58
CA ALA A 295 12.63 -6.09 0.44
C ALA A 295 12.59 -6.66 -0.99
N MET A 296 12.99 -5.88 -1.99
CA MET A 296 13.11 -6.30 -3.40
C MET A 296 14.46 -6.94 -3.71
N LEU A 297 15.53 -6.52 -3.02
CA LEU A 297 16.90 -6.88 -3.37
C LEU A 297 17.15 -8.38 -3.31
N PRO A 298 17.84 -8.96 -4.30
CA PRO A 298 18.30 -10.35 -4.23
C PRO A 298 19.33 -10.53 -3.10
N GLY A 299 19.39 -11.75 -2.54
CA GLY A 299 20.27 -12.05 -1.41
C GLY A 299 21.74 -11.70 -1.64
N GLY A 300 22.23 -11.85 -2.89
CA GLY A 300 23.61 -11.53 -3.29
C GLY A 300 23.90 -10.05 -3.55
N ALA A 301 22.90 -9.16 -3.53
CA ALA A 301 23.11 -7.75 -3.79
C ALA A 301 24.02 -7.11 -2.73
N GLN A 302 24.87 -6.16 -3.16
CA GLN A 302 25.80 -5.44 -2.30
C GLN A 302 25.44 -3.95 -2.28
N ALA A 303 25.45 -3.34 -1.10
CA ALA A 303 25.23 -1.92 -0.92
C ALA A 303 26.57 -1.16 -0.89
N GLN A 304 26.63 -0.02 -1.57
CA GLN A 304 27.76 0.89 -1.57
C GLN A 304 27.29 2.30 -1.17
N LEU A 305 27.87 2.86 -0.12
CA LEU A 305 27.75 4.29 0.14
C LEU A 305 28.58 5.04 -0.91
N VAL A 306 27.94 5.83 -1.75
CA VAL A 306 28.61 6.60 -2.80
C VAL A 306 29.01 7.98 -2.27
N LYS A 307 28.08 8.66 -1.58
CA LYS A 307 28.34 9.99 -1.02
C LYS A 307 27.47 10.24 0.21
N TYR A 308 28.06 10.95 1.18
CA TYR A 308 27.36 11.51 2.33
C TYR A 308 27.70 12.99 2.44
N THR A 309 26.71 13.85 2.61
CA THR A 309 26.85 15.28 2.89
C THR A 309 25.72 15.73 3.82
N THR A 310 25.82 16.95 4.32
CA THR A 310 24.74 17.59 5.08
C THR A 310 24.54 19.03 4.63
N SER A 311 23.33 19.57 4.81
CA SER A 311 23.11 20.99 4.58
C SER A 311 23.92 21.86 5.57
N GLY A 312 24.14 21.36 6.79
CA GLY A 312 24.97 22.03 7.80
C GLY A 312 26.43 22.19 7.36
N GLU A 313 27.01 21.16 6.69
CA GLU A 313 28.35 21.24 6.09
C GLU A 313 28.42 22.32 4.99
N GLN A 314 27.38 22.37 4.13
CA GLN A 314 27.33 23.30 3.01
C GLN A 314 27.14 24.77 3.44
N THR A 315 26.36 24.99 4.50
CA THR A 315 26.04 26.36 4.99
C THR A 315 26.92 26.79 6.17
N ASN A 316 27.73 25.87 6.69
CA ASN A 316 28.50 26.03 7.94
C ASN A 316 27.58 26.34 9.14
N ASP A 317 26.32 25.85 9.11
CA ASP A 317 25.31 26.01 10.17
C ASP A 317 24.61 24.70 10.46
N TYR A 318 24.84 24.16 11.64
CA TYR A 318 24.24 22.92 12.12
C TYR A 318 23.08 23.15 13.10
N SER A 319 22.60 24.38 13.25
CA SER A 319 21.42 24.64 14.10
C SER A 319 20.18 23.91 13.60
N ASN A 320 20.05 23.80 12.26
CA ASN A 320 19.08 22.97 11.57
C ASN A 320 19.76 22.38 10.34
N SER A 321 19.92 21.07 10.33
CA SER A 321 20.67 20.37 9.28
C SER A 321 19.93 19.15 8.76
N VAL A 322 19.95 18.94 7.44
CA VAL A 322 19.43 17.72 6.78
C VAL A 322 20.62 16.95 6.22
N SER A 323 20.61 15.65 6.43
CA SER A 323 21.63 14.74 5.91
C SER A 323 21.21 14.15 4.57
N TYR A 324 22.16 14.01 3.66
CA TYR A 324 21.98 13.48 2.31
C TYR A 324 22.87 12.28 2.10
N VAL A 325 22.24 11.15 1.76
CA VAL A 325 22.93 9.89 1.42
C VAL A 325 22.63 9.55 -0.03
N ALA A 326 23.69 9.34 -0.80
CA ALA A 326 23.62 8.71 -2.10
C ALA A 326 24.26 7.33 -2.01
N ALA A 327 23.50 6.28 -2.36
CA ALA A 327 23.96 4.91 -2.30
C ALA A 327 23.57 4.13 -3.55
N ALA A 328 24.37 3.13 -3.91
CA ALA A 328 24.11 2.20 -5.00
C ALA A 328 24.04 0.77 -4.50
N PHE A 329 23.16 -0.03 -5.11
CA PHE A 329 23.04 -1.46 -4.88
C PHE A 329 23.45 -2.21 -6.14
N HIS A 330 24.42 -3.10 -5.98
CA HIS A 330 25.04 -3.88 -7.05
C HIS A 330 24.53 -5.31 -7.04
N GLY A 331 24.23 -5.85 -8.22
CA GLY A 331 23.74 -7.22 -8.36
C GLY A 331 23.03 -7.45 -9.68
N ALA A 332 22.19 -8.45 -9.72
CA ALA A 332 21.31 -8.72 -10.87
C ALA A 332 19.93 -9.09 -10.36
N TRP A 333 18.90 -8.44 -10.90
CA TRP A 333 17.54 -8.86 -10.61
C TRP A 333 17.34 -10.32 -11.03
N GLN A 334 16.72 -11.08 -10.20
CA GLN A 334 16.29 -12.45 -10.50
C GLN A 334 14.79 -12.42 -10.76
N PRO A 335 14.36 -12.37 -12.05
CA PRO A 335 12.95 -12.34 -12.36
C PRO A 335 12.31 -13.63 -11.86
N SER A 336 11.52 -13.52 -10.83
CA SER A 336 10.75 -14.66 -10.31
C SER A 336 9.51 -14.97 -11.17
N GLY A 337 9.32 -14.25 -12.29
CA GLY A 337 8.06 -14.21 -13.04
C GLY A 337 6.98 -13.48 -12.25
N PRO A 338 5.90 -13.00 -12.90
CA PRO A 338 4.81 -12.40 -12.18
C PRO A 338 4.46 -13.36 -11.04
N LEU A 339 4.50 -12.86 -9.79
CA LEU A 339 3.73 -13.49 -8.74
C LEU A 339 2.39 -13.70 -9.42
N ALA A 340 2.09 -14.96 -9.80
CA ALA A 340 0.82 -15.28 -10.40
C ALA A 340 -0.11 -14.51 -9.52
N ALA A 341 -0.80 -13.50 -10.10
CA ALA A 341 -1.69 -12.71 -9.29
C ALA A 341 -2.38 -13.77 -8.49
N GLN A 342 -2.05 -13.85 -7.19
CA GLN A 342 -2.76 -14.73 -6.29
C GLN A 342 -4.14 -14.07 -6.15
N THR A 343 -4.72 -13.73 -7.30
CA THR A 343 -6.11 -13.94 -7.61
C THR A 343 -6.21 -15.45 -7.56
N SER A 344 -5.95 -15.89 -6.37
CA SER A 344 -6.24 -17.17 -5.83
C SER A 344 -7.27 -17.95 -6.62
N LYS A 345 -6.84 -18.97 -7.22
CA LYS A 345 -7.40 -20.28 -7.00
C LYS A 345 -6.56 -20.99 -5.93
N GLY A 346 -6.19 -20.30 -4.88
CA GLY A 346 -5.75 -20.87 -3.64
C GLY A 346 -6.93 -20.84 -2.69
N MET A 347 -7.91 -21.72 -2.91
CA MET A 347 -8.84 -22.07 -1.85
C MET A 347 -7.99 -22.57 -0.69
N LEU A 348 -8.29 -22.07 0.52
CA LEU A 348 -7.69 -22.58 1.74
C LEU A 348 -7.88 -24.08 1.80
N SER A 349 -6.82 -24.83 2.09
CA SER A 349 -6.95 -26.26 2.29
C SER A 349 -7.91 -26.53 3.46
N GLN A 350 -8.46 -27.73 3.53
CA GLN A 350 -9.31 -28.11 4.66
C GLN A 350 -8.55 -28.01 5.99
N GLU A 351 -7.23 -28.27 5.96
CA GLU A 351 -6.38 -28.12 7.14
C GLU A 351 -6.19 -26.65 7.53
N ASP A 352 -5.96 -25.75 6.56
CA ASP A 352 -5.88 -24.31 6.84
C ASP A 352 -7.19 -23.79 7.45
N LYS A 353 -8.34 -24.24 6.97
CA LYS A 353 -9.67 -23.87 7.51
C LYS A 353 -9.82 -24.34 8.95
N LYS A 354 -9.42 -25.58 9.26
CA LYS A 354 -9.43 -26.10 10.64
C LYS A 354 -8.49 -25.32 11.55
N VAL A 355 -7.28 -25.02 11.09
CA VAL A 355 -6.30 -24.20 11.83
C VAL A 355 -6.87 -22.82 12.14
N LEU A 356 -7.49 -22.13 11.17
CA LEU A 356 -8.08 -20.81 11.38
C LEU A 356 -9.28 -20.84 12.34
N LEU A 357 -10.16 -21.85 12.27
CA LEU A 357 -11.25 -22.02 13.24
C LEU A 357 -10.72 -22.29 14.65
N SER A 358 -9.74 -23.20 14.78
CA SER A 358 -9.06 -23.47 16.05
C SER A 358 -8.39 -22.21 16.62
N LEU A 359 -7.76 -21.42 15.74
CA LEU A 359 -7.11 -20.16 16.10
C LEU A 359 -8.13 -19.16 16.65
N ALA A 360 -9.26 -18.96 15.96
CA ALA A 360 -10.34 -18.08 16.43
C ALA A 360 -10.90 -18.52 17.78
N ARG A 361 -11.19 -19.82 17.92
CA ARG A 361 -11.75 -20.43 19.14
C ARG A 361 -10.81 -20.26 20.33
N LYS A 362 -9.55 -20.66 20.19
CA LYS A 362 -8.53 -20.55 21.24
C LYS A 362 -8.20 -19.09 21.57
N THR A 363 -8.23 -18.18 20.59
CA THR A 363 -8.06 -16.74 20.82
C THR A 363 -9.12 -16.18 21.75
N ILE A 364 -10.39 -16.50 21.52
CA ILE A 364 -11.49 -16.05 22.39
C ILE A 364 -11.33 -16.62 23.79
N GLN A 365 -11.02 -17.91 23.94
CA GLN A 365 -10.78 -18.55 25.23
C GLN A 365 -9.63 -17.88 25.98
N TYR A 366 -8.49 -17.72 25.32
CA TYR A 366 -7.31 -17.09 25.89
C TYR A 366 -7.60 -15.65 26.38
N ALA A 367 -8.36 -14.89 25.60
CA ALA A 367 -8.77 -13.53 25.98
C ALA A 367 -9.72 -13.52 27.18
N LEU A 368 -10.65 -14.48 27.29
CA LEU A 368 -11.51 -14.66 28.45
C LEU A 368 -10.72 -15.00 29.73
N ASP A 369 -9.64 -15.80 29.59
CA ASP A 369 -8.85 -16.29 30.73
C ASP A 369 -7.72 -15.35 31.11
N LYS A 370 -6.98 -14.81 30.16
CA LYS A 370 -5.74 -14.06 30.38
C LYS A 370 -5.88 -12.55 30.17
N GLN A 371 -7.03 -12.08 29.65
CA GLN A 371 -7.30 -10.67 29.35
C GLN A 371 -6.20 -10.00 28.48
N ARG A 372 -5.66 -10.72 27.52
CA ARG A 372 -4.72 -10.24 26.51
C ARG A 372 -4.96 -10.93 25.17
N VAL A 373 -4.41 -10.38 24.07
CA VAL A 373 -4.43 -10.99 22.74
C VAL A 373 -3.27 -11.96 22.64
N PRO A 374 -3.49 -13.20 22.19
CA PRO A 374 -2.42 -14.18 21.98
C PRO A 374 -1.74 -13.99 20.63
N GLU A 375 -0.50 -14.47 20.51
CA GLU A 375 0.11 -14.86 19.23
C GLU A 375 -0.14 -16.38 19.00
N PRO A 376 0.02 -16.91 17.76
CA PRO A 376 -0.21 -18.33 17.48
C PRO A 376 0.60 -19.27 18.36
N GLU A 377 1.83 -18.88 18.73
CA GLU A 377 2.73 -19.63 19.58
C GLU A 377 2.18 -19.78 21.01
N ASP A 378 1.51 -18.75 21.54
CA ASP A 378 0.83 -18.80 22.85
C ASP A 378 -0.28 -19.85 22.88
N LEU A 379 -0.81 -20.22 21.72
CA LEU A 379 -1.92 -21.16 21.52
C LEU A 379 -1.46 -22.56 21.08
N GLY A 380 -0.15 -22.75 20.88
CA GLY A 380 0.41 -23.99 20.32
C GLY A 380 -0.06 -24.28 18.90
N ILE A 381 -0.24 -23.23 18.08
CA ILE A 381 -0.72 -23.34 16.70
C ILE A 381 0.40 -22.94 15.74
N THR A 382 0.67 -23.83 14.78
CA THR A 382 1.57 -23.56 13.65
C THR A 382 0.76 -23.11 12.44
N CYS A 383 1.08 -21.95 11.89
CA CYS A 383 0.43 -21.39 10.72
C CYS A 383 1.20 -21.77 9.45
N SER A 384 0.50 -22.30 8.44
CA SER A 384 1.05 -22.57 7.11
C SER A 384 1.38 -21.26 6.38
N GLU A 385 2.19 -21.32 5.31
CA GLU A 385 2.48 -20.15 4.48
C GLU A 385 1.22 -19.58 3.82
N ALA A 386 0.21 -20.41 3.53
CA ALA A 386 -1.03 -19.95 2.92
C ALA A 386 -1.82 -18.97 3.80
N VAL A 387 -1.79 -19.16 5.14
CA VAL A 387 -2.49 -18.26 6.08
C VAL A 387 -1.63 -17.06 6.54
N LYS A 388 -0.35 -17.04 6.18
CA LYS A 388 0.56 -15.89 6.41
C LYS A 388 0.45 -14.81 5.33
N VAL A 389 -0.23 -15.10 4.22
CA VAL A 389 -0.48 -14.12 3.16
C VAL A 389 -1.48 -13.08 3.66
N PRO A 390 -1.28 -11.77 3.36
CA PRO A 390 -2.26 -10.73 3.67
C PRO A 390 -3.61 -11.04 3.04
N ARG A 391 -4.64 -11.20 3.87
CA ARG A 391 -6.01 -11.48 3.44
C ARG A 391 -6.99 -10.97 4.50
N ALA A 392 -8.05 -10.31 4.06
CA ALA A 392 -9.12 -9.86 4.93
C ALA A 392 -10.01 -11.02 5.37
N ALA A 393 -10.58 -10.93 6.57
CA ALA A 393 -11.53 -11.93 7.05
C ALA A 393 -12.60 -11.27 7.93
N PHE A 394 -13.81 -11.87 7.92
CA PHE A 394 -14.82 -11.67 8.94
C PHE A 394 -14.84 -12.86 9.87
N VAL A 395 -15.02 -12.59 11.15
CA VAL A 395 -15.32 -13.61 12.16
C VAL A 395 -16.73 -13.38 12.69
N THR A 396 -17.58 -14.36 12.51
CA THR A 396 -18.99 -14.36 12.95
C THR A 396 -19.17 -15.35 14.09
N LEU A 397 -19.77 -14.89 15.15
CA LEU A 397 -20.19 -15.71 16.29
C LEU A 397 -21.70 -15.92 16.20
N LYS A 398 -22.15 -17.15 16.25
CA LYS A 398 -23.57 -17.53 16.30
C LYS A 398 -23.87 -18.24 17.61
N LYS A 399 -25.02 -18.01 18.20
CA LYS A 399 -25.52 -18.70 19.39
C LYS A 399 -26.94 -19.19 19.10
N GLN A 400 -27.15 -20.49 19.15
CA GLN A 400 -28.43 -21.11 18.77
C GLN A 400 -28.90 -20.68 17.36
N GLY A 401 -27.98 -20.65 16.40
CA GLY A 401 -28.24 -20.22 15.02
C GLY A 401 -28.36 -18.71 14.80
N GLN A 402 -28.50 -17.92 15.86
CA GLN A 402 -28.64 -16.46 15.77
C GLN A 402 -27.30 -15.73 15.85
N LEU A 403 -27.20 -14.59 15.19
CA LEU A 403 -26.01 -13.73 15.25
C LEU A 403 -25.73 -13.27 16.70
N ARG A 404 -24.49 -13.49 17.16
CA ARG A 404 -24.00 -13.08 18.49
C ARG A 404 -22.86 -12.06 18.45
N GLY A 405 -22.22 -11.92 17.31
CA GLY A 405 -21.16 -10.96 17.02
C GLY A 405 -20.61 -11.19 15.61
N CYS A 406 -20.24 -10.12 14.90
CA CYS A 406 -19.63 -10.22 13.58
C CYS A 406 -18.81 -8.97 13.30
N ILE A 407 -17.49 -9.13 13.17
CA ILE A 407 -16.56 -8.06 12.83
C ILE A 407 -15.56 -8.60 11.80
N GLY A 408 -15.14 -7.73 10.89
CA GLY A 408 -14.15 -8.07 9.86
C GLY A 408 -13.55 -6.87 9.16
N ASP A 409 -12.51 -7.15 8.41
CA ASP A 409 -11.85 -6.23 7.50
C ASP A 409 -12.30 -6.53 6.06
N ILE A 410 -12.25 -5.52 5.17
CA ILE A 410 -12.55 -5.69 3.74
C ILE A 410 -11.26 -5.71 2.94
N PHE A 411 -10.30 -4.89 3.36
CA PHE A 411 -9.00 -4.80 2.71
C PHE A 411 -7.97 -5.64 3.48
N PRO A 412 -7.06 -6.35 2.77
CA PRO A 412 -6.05 -7.20 3.39
C PRO A 412 -4.93 -6.34 4.01
N GLN A 413 -5.09 -5.95 5.27
CA GLN A 413 -4.13 -5.11 6.01
C GLN A 413 -3.05 -5.93 6.74
N ARG A 414 -3.28 -7.23 6.93
CA ARG A 414 -2.41 -8.11 7.73
C ARG A 414 -2.53 -9.57 7.26
N PRO A 415 -1.59 -10.45 7.63
CA PRO A 415 -1.72 -11.89 7.39
C PRO A 415 -3.09 -12.42 7.83
N LEU A 416 -3.63 -13.39 7.07
CA LEU A 416 -4.97 -13.93 7.33
C LEU A 416 -5.13 -14.43 8.77
N TYR A 417 -4.15 -15.14 9.31
CA TYR A 417 -4.20 -15.60 10.70
C TYR A 417 -4.31 -14.45 11.71
N LYS A 418 -3.60 -13.31 11.47
CA LYS A 418 -3.73 -12.12 12.32
C LYS A 418 -5.06 -11.41 12.15
N SER A 419 -5.63 -11.38 10.93
CA SER A 419 -7.00 -10.91 10.71
C SER A 419 -8.00 -11.73 11.51
N VAL A 420 -7.85 -13.05 11.54
CA VAL A 420 -8.73 -13.94 12.31
C VAL A 420 -8.59 -13.72 13.81
N ILE A 421 -7.37 -13.63 14.36
CA ILE A 421 -7.14 -13.32 15.78
C ILE A 421 -7.81 -12.00 16.16
N THR A 422 -7.52 -10.93 15.42
CA THR A 422 -8.02 -9.58 15.71
C THR A 422 -9.55 -9.54 15.64
N ASN A 423 -10.13 -10.10 14.58
CA ASN A 423 -11.58 -10.04 14.37
C ASN A 423 -12.36 -11.00 15.27
N ALA A 424 -11.74 -12.10 15.73
CA ALA A 424 -12.32 -12.94 16.78
C ALA A 424 -12.47 -12.18 18.11
N ILE A 425 -11.44 -11.42 18.50
CA ILE A 425 -11.51 -10.54 19.68
C ILE A 425 -12.59 -9.47 19.52
N TYR A 426 -12.63 -8.81 18.36
CA TYR A 426 -13.60 -7.75 18.14
C TYR A 426 -15.04 -8.27 18.06
N ALA A 427 -15.27 -9.41 17.40
CA ALA A 427 -16.59 -10.03 17.35
C ALA A 427 -17.08 -10.48 18.73
N ALA A 428 -16.19 -10.96 19.59
CA ALA A 428 -16.53 -11.40 20.93
C ALA A 428 -16.74 -10.25 21.93
N PHE A 429 -15.93 -9.17 21.85
CA PHE A 429 -15.86 -8.21 22.94
C PHE A 429 -16.09 -6.75 22.54
N ALA A 430 -16.07 -6.42 21.25
CA ALA A 430 -16.11 -5.05 20.77
C ALA A 430 -17.22 -4.76 19.74
N ASP A 431 -18.02 -5.74 19.37
CA ASP A 431 -19.21 -5.52 18.55
C ASP A 431 -20.27 -4.79 19.38
N ARG A 432 -20.50 -3.51 19.05
CA ARG A 432 -21.37 -2.60 19.82
C ARG A 432 -22.85 -3.01 19.83
N ARG A 433 -23.25 -3.93 18.95
CA ARG A 433 -24.62 -4.45 18.89
C ARG A 433 -24.92 -5.42 20.03
N PHE A 434 -23.88 -5.95 20.68
CA PHE A 434 -23.98 -6.99 21.69
C PHE A 434 -23.16 -6.64 22.93
N THR A 435 -23.54 -7.22 24.08
CA THR A 435 -22.69 -7.19 25.26
C THR A 435 -21.43 -8.04 25.05
N PRO A 436 -20.29 -7.70 25.67
CA PRO A 436 -19.09 -8.55 25.60
C PRO A 436 -19.38 -9.99 26.00
N LEU A 437 -18.82 -10.93 25.24
CA LEU A 437 -19.00 -12.37 25.46
C LEU A 437 -18.56 -12.76 26.88
N GLN A 438 -19.35 -13.58 27.56
CA GLN A 438 -19.05 -14.09 28.88
C GLN A 438 -18.57 -15.55 28.84
N LYS A 439 -17.85 -16.01 29.88
CA LYS A 439 -17.30 -17.37 29.94
C LYS A 439 -18.37 -18.47 29.79
N ASP A 440 -19.55 -18.26 30.39
CA ASP A 440 -20.67 -19.22 30.30
C ASP A 440 -21.30 -19.33 28.90
N GLU A 441 -21.02 -18.39 28.00
CA GLU A 441 -21.47 -18.41 26.63
C GLU A 441 -20.48 -19.15 25.69
N TYR A 442 -19.20 -19.29 26.10
CA TYR A 442 -18.13 -19.77 25.22
C TYR A 442 -18.42 -21.12 24.55
N ASP A 443 -18.91 -22.09 25.28
CA ASP A 443 -19.23 -23.42 24.76
C ASP A 443 -20.50 -23.45 23.90
N ARG A 444 -21.32 -22.41 24.00
CA ARG A 444 -22.61 -22.29 23.30
C ARG A 444 -22.54 -21.46 22.01
N ILE A 445 -21.41 -20.84 21.72
CA ILE A 445 -21.22 -20.14 20.45
C ILE A 445 -20.65 -21.08 19.39
N LYS A 446 -20.96 -20.80 18.13
CA LYS A 446 -20.33 -21.38 16.93
C LYS A 446 -19.61 -20.27 16.18
N ILE A 447 -18.45 -20.59 15.64
CA ILE A 447 -17.60 -19.66 14.91
C ILE A 447 -17.70 -19.95 13.42
N GLU A 448 -17.90 -18.90 12.62
CA GLU A 448 -17.84 -18.93 11.18
C GLU A 448 -16.83 -17.88 10.72
N ILE A 449 -16.01 -18.23 9.73
CA ILE A 449 -15.00 -17.35 9.15
C ILE A 449 -15.31 -17.16 7.67
N SER A 450 -15.35 -15.90 7.22
CA SER A 450 -15.40 -15.55 5.80
C SER A 450 -14.03 -14.95 5.43
N ALA A 451 -13.19 -15.73 4.76
CA ALA A 451 -11.90 -15.30 4.26
C ALA A 451 -12.07 -14.67 2.87
N LEU A 452 -11.81 -13.36 2.74
CA LEU A 452 -12.09 -12.62 1.52
C LEU A 452 -10.93 -12.72 0.52
N THR A 453 -11.26 -12.77 -0.77
CA THR A 453 -10.25 -12.44 -1.81
C THR A 453 -9.95 -10.95 -1.80
N PRO A 454 -8.75 -10.52 -2.24
CA PRO A 454 -8.47 -9.10 -2.39
C PRO A 454 -9.51 -8.42 -3.28
N PRO A 455 -10.07 -7.27 -2.88
CA PRO A 455 -11.00 -6.52 -3.71
C PRO A 455 -10.34 -6.06 -5.01
N SER A 456 -10.99 -6.30 -6.14
CA SER A 456 -10.52 -5.91 -7.47
C SER A 456 -11.52 -4.98 -8.18
N PRO A 457 -11.05 -3.97 -8.94
CA PRO A 457 -11.94 -3.05 -9.63
C PRO A 457 -12.71 -3.77 -10.74
N VAL A 458 -13.96 -3.35 -10.95
CA VAL A 458 -14.78 -3.77 -12.08
C VAL A 458 -15.00 -2.58 -13.03
N ALA A 459 -15.04 -2.89 -14.34
CA ALA A 459 -15.19 -1.87 -15.38
C ALA A 459 -16.57 -1.19 -15.35
N SER A 460 -17.59 -1.90 -14.90
CA SER A 460 -18.94 -1.37 -14.74
C SER A 460 -19.69 -2.11 -13.65
N PRO A 461 -20.71 -1.50 -13.01
CA PRO A 461 -21.53 -2.18 -12.01
C PRO A 461 -22.27 -3.40 -12.56
N GLN A 462 -22.53 -3.46 -13.88
CA GLN A 462 -23.19 -4.61 -14.54
C GLN A 462 -22.31 -5.88 -14.55
N ALA A 463 -20.99 -5.75 -14.33
CA ALA A 463 -20.09 -6.90 -14.21
C ALA A 463 -20.17 -7.59 -12.85
N ILE A 464 -20.88 -7.03 -11.87
CA ILE A 464 -21.04 -7.57 -10.51
C ILE A 464 -22.03 -8.73 -10.54
N ARG A 465 -21.64 -9.88 -10.02
CA ARG A 465 -22.45 -11.10 -9.99
C ARG A 465 -23.09 -11.27 -8.61
N ILE A 466 -24.40 -11.04 -8.52
CA ILE A 466 -25.15 -11.22 -7.28
C ILE A 466 -25.01 -12.65 -6.74
N GLY A 467 -24.78 -12.78 -5.43
CA GLY A 467 -24.59 -14.06 -4.75
C GLY A 467 -23.17 -14.66 -4.86
N THR A 468 -22.35 -14.13 -5.77
CA THR A 468 -20.96 -14.57 -5.95
C THR A 468 -19.97 -13.50 -5.48
N ASP A 469 -20.22 -12.26 -5.87
CA ASP A 469 -19.33 -11.14 -5.60
C ASP A 469 -19.86 -10.31 -4.43
N GLY A 470 -19.02 -10.09 -3.41
CA GLY A 470 -19.17 -8.97 -2.51
C GLY A 470 -18.73 -7.70 -3.22
N MET A 471 -19.23 -6.55 -2.82
CA MET A 471 -19.00 -5.31 -3.53
C MET A 471 -18.68 -4.16 -2.58
N VAL A 472 -17.75 -3.31 -2.99
CA VAL A 472 -17.45 -2.02 -2.36
C VAL A 472 -17.78 -0.93 -3.36
N MET A 473 -18.61 0.04 -2.97
CA MET A 473 -18.84 1.26 -3.73
C MET A 473 -18.07 2.41 -3.10
N LYS A 474 -17.44 3.26 -3.90
CA LYS A 474 -16.78 4.50 -3.49
C LYS A 474 -17.27 5.66 -4.34
N LYS A 475 -17.63 6.78 -3.71
CA LYS A 475 -18.00 8.04 -4.39
C LYS A 475 -17.82 9.23 -3.45
N GLY A 476 -17.09 10.27 -3.89
CA GLY A 476 -16.96 11.53 -3.14
C GLY A 476 -16.44 11.36 -1.69
N GLY A 477 -15.44 10.50 -1.48
CA GLY A 477 -14.89 10.21 -0.14
C GLY A 477 -15.77 9.32 0.74
N ARG A 478 -16.96 8.90 0.26
CA ARG A 478 -17.86 7.96 0.95
C ARG A 478 -17.72 6.56 0.39
N SER A 479 -17.93 5.54 1.22
CA SER A 479 -17.90 4.15 0.78
C SER A 479 -18.89 3.29 1.56
N ALA A 480 -19.34 2.23 0.91
CA ALA A 480 -20.12 1.16 1.55
C ALA A 480 -19.75 -0.19 0.95
N VAL A 481 -20.10 -1.25 1.66
CA VAL A 481 -19.80 -2.63 1.27
C VAL A 481 -21.00 -3.53 1.54
N PHE A 482 -21.20 -4.51 0.64
CA PHE A 482 -22.01 -5.69 0.91
C PHE A 482 -21.18 -6.95 0.69
N LEU A 483 -21.37 -7.93 1.58
CA LEU A 483 -20.84 -9.29 1.41
C LEU A 483 -21.67 -10.05 0.35
N PRO A 484 -21.13 -11.09 -0.29
CA PRO A 484 -21.82 -11.81 -1.38
C PRO A 484 -23.22 -12.29 -1.03
N GLN A 485 -23.45 -12.72 0.21
CA GLN A 485 -24.72 -13.30 0.66
C GLN A 485 -25.82 -12.27 0.90
N VAL A 486 -25.49 -10.98 1.07
CA VAL A 486 -26.48 -9.95 1.48
C VAL A 486 -27.62 -9.80 0.47
N ALA A 487 -27.29 -9.69 -0.81
CA ALA A 487 -28.31 -9.49 -1.84
C ALA A 487 -29.24 -10.71 -1.99
N PRO A 488 -28.74 -11.97 -2.06
CA PRO A 488 -29.59 -13.17 -2.06
C PRO A 488 -30.48 -13.29 -0.81
N GLU A 489 -29.94 -13.04 0.39
CA GLU A 489 -30.71 -13.12 1.62
C GLU A 489 -31.87 -12.11 1.68
N GLN A 490 -31.73 -10.99 0.98
CA GLN A 490 -32.76 -9.95 0.89
C GLN A 490 -33.65 -10.10 -0.36
N GLY A 491 -33.35 -11.02 -1.28
CA GLY A 491 -34.05 -11.19 -2.55
C GLY A 491 -33.84 -10.00 -3.51
N TRP A 492 -32.71 -9.30 -3.42
CA TRP A 492 -32.43 -8.13 -4.22
C TRP A 492 -31.78 -8.50 -5.56
N ASP A 493 -32.24 -7.85 -6.62
CA ASP A 493 -31.53 -7.80 -7.90
C ASP A 493 -30.34 -6.83 -7.85
N LEU A 494 -29.60 -6.70 -8.94
CA LEU A 494 -28.42 -5.84 -8.99
C LEU A 494 -28.76 -4.37 -8.77
N GLU A 495 -29.83 -3.85 -9.41
CA GLU A 495 -30.20 -2.43 -9.32
C GLU A 495 -30.63 -2.09 -7.89
N THR A 496 -31.46 -2.91 -7.27
CA THR A 496 -31.89 -2.78 -5.88
C THR A 496 -30.70 -2.84 -4.93
N THR A 497 -29.75 -3.75 -5.18
CA THR A 497 -28.53 -3.89 -4.38
C THR A 497 -27.68 -2.64 -4.44
N LEU A 498 -27.45 -2.08 -5.64
CA LEU A 498 -26.66 -0.87 -5.82
C LEU A 498 -27.33 0.38 -5.23
N ALA A 499 -28.66 0.47 -5.31
CA ALA A 499 -29.42 1.53 -4.66
C ALA A 499 -29.28 1.47 -3.13
N ASN A 500 -29.42 0.28 -2.53
CA ASN A 500 -29.22 0.07 -1.09
C ASN A 500 -27.76 0.30 -0.67
N LEU A 501 -26.79 -0.05 -1.52
CA LEU A 501 -25.38 0.22 -1.28
C LEU A 501 -25.08 1.72 -1.27
N SER A 502 -25.70 2.48 -2.19
CA SER A 502 -25.63 3.94 -2.22
C SER A 502 -26.19 4.56 -0.94
N MET A 503 -27.38 4.12 -0.51
CA MET A 503 -28.00 4.58 0.75
C MET A 503 -27.13 4.22 1.96
N LYS A 504 -26.52 3.04 1.99
CA LYS A 504 -25.60 2.62 3.03
C LYS A 504 -24.34 3.50 3.08
N ALA A 505 -23.88 4.03 1.96
CA ALA A 505 -22.81 5.02 1.88
C ALA A 505 -23.24 6.43 2.33
N GLY A 506 -24.53 6.63 2.69
CA GLY A 506 -25.10 7.92 3.01
C GLY A 506 -25.30 8.82 1.78
N LEU A 507 -25.55 8.22 0.63
CA LEU A 507 -25.78 8.87 -0.66
C LEU A 507 -27.22 8.63 -1.13
N ALA A 508 -27.65 9.38 -2.19
CA ALA A 508 -28.93 9.12 -2.83
C ALA A 508 -28.98 7.72 -3.47
N PRO A 509 -30.17 7.06 -3.58
CA PRO A 509 -30.28 5.70 -4.09
C PRO A 509 -29.73 5.50 -5.51
N ASP A 510 -29.73 6.53 -6.33
CA ASP A 510 -29.24 6.55 -7.72
C ASP A 510 -27.75 6.97 -7.85
N ALA A 511 -27.09 7.28 -6.75
CA ALA A 511 -25.72 7.79 -6.74
C ALA A 511 -24.69 6.83 -7.38
N TRP A 512 -25.04 5.56 -7.50
CA TRP A 512 -24.20 4.53 -8.15
C TRP A 512 -24.14 4.68 -9.69
N LYS A 513 -25.10 5.39 -10.31
CA LYS A 513 -25.24 5.51 -11.77
C LYS A 513 -24.19 6.41 -12.39
N ASP A 514 -23.67 7.37 -11.65
CA ASP A 514 -22.70 8.36 -12.15
C ASP A 514 -21.56 8.58 -11.14
N GLY A 515 -20.32 8.63 -11.63
CA GLY A 515 -19.13 8.97 -10.85
C GLY A 515 -18.81 8.05 -9.66
N ALA A 516 -19.45 6.89 -9.54
CA ALA A 516 -19.12 5.87 -8.54
C ALA A 516 -18.12 4.86 -9.10
N SER A 517 -17.16 4.41 -8.27
CA SER A 517 -16.28 3.30 -8.57
C SER A 517 -16.62 2.09 -7.72
N PHE A 518 -16.39 0.90 -8.29
CA PHE A 518 -16.73 -0.38 -7.65
C PHE A 518 -15.53 -1.31 -7.59
N LEU A 519 -15.41 -1.99 -6.44
CA LEU A 519 -14.52 -3.14 -6.29
C LEU A 519 -15.39 -4.36 -5.97
N VAL A 520 -14.98 -5.53 -6.46
CA VAL A 520 -15.60 -6.81 -6.11
C VAL A 520 -14.60 -7.73 -5.43
N PHE A 521 -15.11 -8.59 -4.55
CA PHE A 521 -14.34 -9.64 -3.88
C PHE A 521 -15.22 -10.87 -3.70
N GLN A 522 -14.58 -12.02 -3.45
CA GLN A 522 -15.27 -13.26 -3.11
C GLN A 522 -14.94 -13.66 -1.68
N ALA A 523 -15.74 -14.51 -1.08
CA ALA A 523 -15.55 -15.02 0.26
C ALA A 523 -15.53 -16.55 0.26
N GLU A 524 -14.50 -17.13 0.89
CA GLU A 524 -14.54 -18.52 1.32
C GLU A 524 -15.14 -18.58 2.72
N VAL A 525 -16.34 -19.10 2.83
CA VAL A 525 -17.06 -19.22 4.11
C VAL A 525 -16.90 -20.63 4.64
N PHE A 526 -16.50 -20.76 5.89
CA PHE A 526 -16.37 -22.02 6.59
C PHE A 526 -16.61 -21.83 8.09
N GLY A 527 -17.18 -22.84 8.73
CA GLY A 527 -17.58 -22.75 10.14
C GLY A 527 -17.37 -24.04 10.89
N GLU A 528 -17.50 -23.97 12.22
CA GLU A 528 -17.56 -25.14 13.08
C GLU A 528 -18.84 -25.92 12.78
N GLN A 529 -18.73 -27.25 12.70
CA GLN A 529 -19.90 -28.11 12.48
C GLN A 529 -20.90 -27.99 13.62
N GLU A 530 -22.20 -28.18 13.32
CA GLU A 530 -23.28 -28.14 14.30
C GLU A 530 -23.18 -29.26 15.38
#